data_492f6e8f746b98d1acb4010b45d39bfe
#
_entry.id   492f6e8f746b98d1acb4010b45d39bfe
#
_cell.length_a   1.000
_cell.length_b   1.000
_cell.length_c   1.000
_cell.angle_alpha   90.00
_cell.angle_beta   90.00
_cell.angle_gamma   90.00
#
_symmetry.space_group_name_H-M   'P 1'
#
loop_
_entity.id
_entity.type
_entity.pdbx_description
1 polymer ?
#
loop_
_entity_poly.entity_id
_entity_poly.type
_entity_poly.pdbx_seq_one_letter_code
_entity_poly.pdbx_strand_id
1 'polypeptide(L)' 'MEFSEIYCIDCKKVLARYNVKYYSEEMVAELVQTIHVVHTRAGHHVKIHKIKSGNS' A
#
# COMPACT_ATOMS: atom_id res chain seq x y z
N MET A 1 5.60 -10.15 -11.84
CA MET A 1 5.57 -8.74 -11.44
C MET A 1 5.40 -8.61 -9.95
N GLU A 2 6.00 -7.59 -9.37
CA GLU A 2 5.83 -7.33 -7.95
C GLU A 2 5.02 -6.06 -7.75
N PHE A 3 4.21 -6.08 -6.71
CA PHE A 3 3.40 -4.93 -6.34
C PHE A 3 3.58 -4.62 -4.85
N SER A 4 3.49 -3.35 -4.52
CA SER A 4 3.36 -2.91 -3.14
C SER A 4 1.87 -2.73 -2.89
N GLU A 5 1.32 -3.54 -2.02
CA GLU A 5 -0.11 -3.50 -1.69
C GLU A 5 -0.32 -2.76 -0.40
N ILE A 6 -1.19 -1.77 -0.43
CA ILE A 6 -1.55 -0.99 0.76
C ILE A 6 -2.82 -1.60 1.34
N TYR A 7 -2.70 -2.09 2.56
CA TYR A 7 -3.78 -2.79 3.23
C TYR A 7 -4.15 -2.11 4.54
N CYS A 8 -5.42 -1.84 4.73
CA CYS A 8 -5.92 -1.32 6.00
C CYS A 8 -6.39 -2.47 6.86
N ILE A 9 -5.73 -2.66 8.00
CA ILE A 9 -6.03 -3.77 8.91
C ILE A 9 -7.41 -3.58 9.53
N ASP A 10 -7.75 -2.36 9.90
CA ASP A 10 -9.02 -2.06 10.54
C ASP A 10 -10.19 -2.19 9.58
N CYS A 11 -10.02 -1.76 8.35
CA CYS A 11 -11.04 -1.91 7.31
C CYS A 11 -11.06 -3.30 6.71
N LYS A 12 -9.98 -4.06 6.88
CA LYS A 12 -9.80 -5.42 6.34
C LYS A 12 -9.94 -5.43 4.82
N LYS A 13 -9.34 -4.46 4.17
CA LYS A 13 -9.39 -4.39 2.72
C LYS A 13 -8.15 -3.74 2.14
N VAL A 14 -7.91 -4.05 0.88
CA VAL A 14 -6.82 -3.45 0.12
C VAL A 14 -7.23 -2.06 -0.33
N LEU A 15 -6.39 -1.08 -0.03
CA LEU A 15 -6.65 0.29 -0.44
C LEU A 15 -6.10 0.58 -1.82
N ALA A 16 -4.92 0.06 -2.13
CA ALA A 16 -4.28 0.33 -3.40
C ALA A 16 -3.17 -0.68 -3.67
N ARG A 17 -2.76 -0.77 -4.92
CA ARG A 17 -1.61 -1.56 -5.34
C ARG A 17 -0.75 -0.71 -6.27
N TYR A 18 0.55 -0.74 -6.03
CA TYR A 18 1.50 0.01 -6.85
C TYR A 18 2.56 -0.93 -7.40
N ASN A 19 2.80 -0.86 -8.70
CA ASN A 19 3.83 -1.68 -9.34
C ASN A 19 5.20 -1.19 -8.91
N VAL A 20 6.02 -2.08 -8.34
CA VAL A 20 7.34 -1.69 -7.84
C VAL A 20 8.28 -1.23 -8.96
N LYS A 21 7.95 -1.56 -10.19
CA LYS A 21 8.73 -1.11 -11.34
C LYS A 21 8.62 0.41 -11.53
N TYR A 22 7.47 0.97 -11.18
CA TYR A 22 7.20 2.40 -11.37
C TYR A 22 7.21 3.19 -10.08
N TYR A 23 7.02 2.52 -8.96
CA TYR A 23 6.91 3.17 -7.66
C TYR A 23 7.94 2.56 -6.71
N SER A 24 8.91 3.37 -6.28
CA SER A 24 9.88 2.94 -5.29
C SER A 24 9.20 2.84 -3.91
N GLU A 25 9.90 2.21 -2.97
CA GLU A 25 9.37 2.11 -1.61
C GLU A 25 9.17 3.47 -0.98
N GLU A 26 10.06 4.41 -1.27
CA GLU A 26 9.93 5.78 -0.76
C GLU A 26 8.70 6.47 -1.33
N MET A 27 8.43 6.28 -2.62
CA MET A 27 7.26 6.86 -3.25
C MET A 27 5.98 6.28 -2.66
N VAL A 28 5.96 4.97 -2.44
CA VAL A 28 4.80 4.32 -1.84
C VAL A 28 4.57 4.82 -0.43
N ALA A 29 5.63 4.99 0.36
CA ALA A 29 5.52 5.52 1.71
C ALA A 29 4.93 6.93 1.70
N GLU A 30 5.36 7.77 0.76
CA GLU A 30 4.81 9.11 0.63
C GLU A 30 3.34 9.08 0.25
N LEU A 31 2.96 8.19 -0.65
CA LEU A 31 1.57 8.05 -1.05
C LEU A 31 0.69 7.65 0.13
N VAL A 32 1.19 6.77 0.98
CA VAL A 32 0.47 6.38 2.19
C VAL A 32 0.27 7.60 3.10
N GLN A 33 1.28 8.44 3.24
CA GLN A 33 1.20 9.62 4.10
C GLN A 33 0.35 10.74 3.52
N THR A 34 0.17 10.78 2.20
CA THR A 34 -0.59 11.86 1.58
C THR A 34 -1.98 11.44 1.16
N ILE A 35 -2.09 10.34 0.43
CA ILE A 35 -3.37 9.89 -0.12
C ILE A 35 -4.17 9.07 0.88
N HIS A 36 -3.48 8.19 1.60
CA HIS A 36 -4.12 7.26 2.54
C HIS A 36 -4.09 7.75 3.98
N VAL A 37 -3.70 9.00 4.19
CA VAL A 37 -3.56 9.58 5.52
C VAL A 37 -4.89 9.59 6.29
N VAL A 38 -6.00 9.59 5.58
CA VAL A 38 -7.32 9.58 6.20
C VAL A 38 -7.52 8.35 7.10
N HIS A 39 -6.95 7.23 6.69
CA HIS A 39 -7.02 6.00 7.49
C HIS A 39 -6.16 6.09 8.74
N THR A 40 -4.95 6.61 8.59
CA THR A 40 -4.06 6.75 9.74
C THR A 40 -4.57 7.79 10.72
N ARG A 41 -5.20 8.85 10.24
CA ARG A 41 -5.81 9.88 11.09
C ARG A 41 -6.99 9.34 11.89
N ALA A 42 -7.71 8.40 11.30
CA ALA A 42 -8.83 7.76 11.99
C ALA A 42 -8.38 6.71 13.01
N GLY A 43 -7.07 6.53 13.18
CA GLY A 43 -6.55 5.53 14.08
C GLY A 43 -6.44 4.14 13.46
N HIS A 44 -6.65 4.05 12.17
CA HIS A 44 -6.54 2.77 11.47
C HIS A 44 -5.07 2.43 11.21
N HIS A 45 -4.78 1.14 11.26
CA HIS A 45 -3.44 0.65 10.96
C HIS A 45 -3.36 0.25 9.50
N VAL A 46 -2.37 0.80 8.81
CA VAL A 46 -2.15 0.54 7.39
C VAL A 46 -0.83 -0.17 7.23
N LYS A 47 -0.83 -1.23 6.44
CA LYS A 47 0.37 -2.01 6.14
C LYS A 47 0.72 -1.96 4.68
N ILE A 48 2.01 -2.07 4.39
CA ILE A 48 2.50 -2.21 3.02
C ILE A 48 3.04 -3.63 2.86
N HIS A 49 2.47 -4.36 1.93
CA HIS A 49 2.92 -5.72 1.61
C HIS A 49 3.53 -5.75 0.22
N LYS A 50 4.61 -6.50 0.07
CA LYS A 50 5.11 -6.80 -1.27
C LYS A 50 4.54 -8.12 -1.71
N ILE A 51 3.87 -8.11 -2.84
CA ILE A 51 3.29 -9.32 -3.41
C ILE A 51 3.80 -9.52 -4.82
N LYS A 52 3.95 -10.78 -5.19
CA LYS A 52 4.27 -11.16 -6.56
C LYS A 52 3.00 -11.66 -7.19
N SER A 53 2.66 -11.09 -8.33
CA SER A 53 1.48 -11.52 -9.04
C SER A 53 1.88 -12.36 -10.24
N GLY A 54 0.98 -13.23 -10.62
CA GLY A 54 1.21 -14.11 -11.73
C GLY A 54 2.13 -15.26 -11.35
N ASN A 55 2.47 -15.99 -12.34
CA ASN A 55 3.30 -17.18 -12.20
C ASN A 55 4.71 -16.93 -12.70
N SER A 56 5.10 -15.74 -12.67
CA SER A 56 6.42 -15.36 -13.12
C SER A 56 7.46 -15.66 -12.07
#